data_03037fbd2e4699d3cd2dee43099d2049
#
_entry.id   03037fbd2e4699d3cd2dee43099d2049
#
_cell.length_a   1.000
_cell.length_b   1.000
_cell.length_c   1.000
_cell.angle_alpha   90.00
_cell.angle_beta   90.00
_cell.angle_gamma   90.00
#
_symmetry.space_group_name_H-M   'P 1'
#
loop_
_entity.id
_entity.type
_entity.pdbx_description
1 polymer ?
#
loop_
_entity_poly.entity_id
_entity_poly.type
_entity_poly.pdbx_seq_one_letter_code
_entity_poly.pdbx_strand_id
1 'polypeptide(L)'
;MRHLMSPLDFSVEELDQLLDLASDIEKHPKKYAHACNGKKLATCFYEPSTRTRLSFEAAMLNLGGSVLGFASADSSSASKGESISDTIRVISCYADICAMRHPKEGAALVASQKSRIPVINAGDGGHQHPTQTLTDLMTIRSLKGRLGNITIGLCGDLKFGRTVHSLINALIRYENVKFILISPEELKIPDYIREDVLQANHVEFEEVERLEDAMSQLDVLYMTRVQRERFFNEEDYIRLKDFYILTKEKMELAKDDMIVLHPLPRVNEISVEVDDDPRAAYFTQVQNGVYVRMALILTLLGIEVE
;
A
#
# COMPACT_ATOMS: atom_id res chain seq x y z
N MET A 1 23.74 0.63 3.40
CA MET A 1 22.51 1.29 3.86
C MET A 1 21.38 0.78 2.99
N ARG A 2 20.27 0.39 3.57
CA ARG A 2 19.12 -0.18 2.87
C ARG A 2 18.02 0.87 2.70
N HIS A 3 17.30 0.79 1.59
CA HIS A 3 16.15 1.64 1.26
C HIS A 3 14.94 0.76 0.93
N LEU A 4 13.74 1.34 0.81
CA LEU A 4 12.56 0.68 0.28
C LEU A 4 12.05 1.45 -0.93
N MET A 5 12.29 0.94 -2.13
CA MET A 5 11.79 1.52 -3.39
C MET A 5 10.61 0.72 -3.95
N SER A 6 10.65 -0.61 -3.77
CA SER A 6 9.67 -1.57 -4.26
C SER A 6 9.38 -2.63 -3.19
N PRO A 7 8.20 -3.27 -3.17
CA PRO A 7 7.95 -4.43 -2.31
C PRO A 7 8.93 -5.58 -2.56
N LEU A 8 9.55 -5.62 -3.74
CA LEU A 8 10.51 -6.64 -4.14
C LEU A 8 11.94 -6.41 -3.60
N ASP A 9 12.18 -5.30 -2.93
CA ASP A 9 13.49 -5.01 -2.28
C ASP A 9 13.75 -5.89 -1.06
N PHE A 10 12.72 -6.57 -0.55
CA PHE A 10 12.80 -7.58 0.48
C PHE A 10 12.59 -8.99 -0.10
N SER A 11 13.36 -9.98 0.36
CA SER A 11 13.04 -11.39 0.11
C SER A 11 11.72 -11.79 0.79
N VAL A 12 11.18 -12.96 0.48
CA VAL A 12 9.96 -13.45 1.16
C VAL A 12 10.21 -13.62 2.66
N GLU A 13 11.35 -14.18 3.03
CA GLU A 13 11.76 -14.39 4.41
C GLU A 13 11.90 -13.06 5.17
N GLU A 14 12.45 -12.04 4.52
CA GLU A 14 12.58 -10.71 5.11
C GLU A 14 11.23 -10.00 5.23
N LEU A 15 10.31 -10.19 4.26
CA LEU A 15 8.93 -9.72 4.38
C LEU A 15 8.23 -10.41 5.55
N ASP A 16 8.37 -11.71 5.68
CA ASP A 16 7.75 -12.45 6.76
C ASP A 16 8.29 -12.00 8.13
N GLN A 17 9.59 -11.78 8.26
CA GLN A 17 10.20 -11.22 9.49
C GLN A 17 9.67 -9.81 9.79
N LEU A 18 9.53 -8.96 8.78
CA LEU A 18 8.97 -7.61 8.93
C LEU A 18 7.50 -7.67 9.39
N LEU A 19 6.71 -8.57 8.83
CA LEU A 19 5.32 -8.77 9.21
C LEU A 19 5.18 -9.41 10.61
N ASP A 20 6.11 -10.29 11.00
CA ASP A 20 6.21 -10.83 12.37
C ASP A 20 6.49 -9.72 13.38
N LEU A 21 7.46 -8.84 13.07
CA LEU A 21 7.77 -7.68 13.89
C LEU A 21 6.56 -6.74 14.00
N ALA A 22 5.85 -6.49 12.91
CA ALA A 22 4.64 -5.67 12.92
C ALA A 22 3.55 -6.29 13.82
N SER A 23 3.38 -7.62 13.77
CA SER A 23 2.44 -8.35 14.62
C SER A 23 2.86 -8.32 16.11
N ASP A 24 4.15 -8.36 16.40
CA ASP A 24 4.64 -8.22 17.80
C ASP A 24 4.42 -6.79 18.32
N ILE A 25 4.64 -5.77 17.47
CA ILE A 25 4.35 -4.37 17.80
C ILE A 25 2.85 -4.16 18.09
N GLU A 26 1.96 -4.76 17.28
CA GLU A 26 0.51 -4.72 17.51
C GLU A 26 0.15 -5.27 18.88
N LYS A 27 0.70 -6.43 19.24
CA LYS A 27 0.41 -7.13 20.51
C LYS A 27 1.06 -6.46 21.73
N HIS A 28 2.24 -5.87 21.56
CA HIS A 28 3.06 -5.34 22.64
C HIS A 28 3.53 -3.90 22.38
N PRO A 29 2.64 -2.93 22.09
CA PRO A 29 3.03 -1.59 21.64
C PRO A 29 3.90 -0.84 22.66
N LYS A 30 3.72 -1.09 23.96
CA LYS A 30 4.51 -0.45 25.03
C LYS A 30 5.98 -0.86 24.99
N LYS A 31 6.29 -2.07 24.55
CA LYS A 31 7.66 -2.57 24.40
C LYS A 31 8.47 -1.69 23.43
N TYR A 32 7.82 -1.15 22.43
CA TYR A 32 8.44 -0.38 21.35
C TYR A 32 8.36 1.15 21.52
N ALA A 33 7.65 1.63 22.54
CA ALA A 33 7.33 3.05 22.73
C ALA A 33 8.55 3.99 22.86
N HIS A 34 9.74 3.46 23.07
CA HIS A 34 10.99 4.22 23.23
C HIS A 34 12.10 3.76 22.26
N ALA A 35 11.80 2.87 21.32
CA ALA A 35 12.77 2.27 20.42
C ALA A 35 13.50 3.29 19.53
N CYS A 36 12.82 4.37 19.16
CA CYS A 36 13.37 5.45 18.34
C CYS A 36 13.65 6.74 19.14
N ASN A 37 13.89 6.67 20.44
CA ASN A 37 14.25 7.86 21.22
C ASN A 37 15.46 8.58 20.59
N GLY A 38 15.32 9.90 20.37
CA GLY A 38 16.37 10.73 19.76
C GLY A 38 16.45 10.61 18.22
N LYS A 39 15.72 9.70 17.60
CA LYS A 39 15.65 9.55 16.13
C LYS A 39 14.60 10.48 15.52
N LYS A 40 14.83 10.86 14.25
CA LYS A 40 13.96 11.75 13.48
C LYS A 40 13.61 11.14 12.15
N LEU A 41 12.30 11.11 11.85
CA LEU A 41 11.77 10.80 10.53
C LEU A 41 11.50 12.11 9.77
N ALA A 42 12.02 12.22 8.55
CA ALA A 42 11.58 13.26 7.62
C ALA A 42 10.45 12.75 6.73
N THR A 43 9.33 13.48 6.68
CA THR A 43 8.21 13.24 5.74
C THR A 43 8.27 14.27 4.62
N CYS A 44 8.84 13.90 3.46
CA CYS A 44 9.03 14.77 2.30
C CYS A 44 7.96 14.48 1.25
N PHE A 45 6.80 15.15 1.38
CA PHE A 45 5.65 14.93 0.53
C PHE A 45 5.50 16.07 -0.48
N TYR A 46 5.83 15.81 -1.73
CA TYR A 46 5.72 16.76 -2.84
C TYR A 46 4.32 16.82 -3.45
N GLU A 47 3.49 15.84 -3.16
CA GLU A 47 2.06 15.83 -3.46
C GLU A 47 1.23 15.52 -2.21
N PRO A 48 0.01 16.05 -2.08
CA PRO A 48 -0.84 15.81 -0.91
C PRO A 48 -1.14 14.32 -0.70
N SER A 49 -0.94 13.84 0.51
CA SER A 49 -1.32 12.49 0.94
C SER A 49 -1.54 12.44 2.45
N THR A 50 -2.77 12.68 2.86
CA THR A 50 -3.12 12.77 4.29
C THR A 50 -2.84 11.46 5.02
N ARG A 51 -3.39 10.33 4.55
CA ARG A 51 -3.27 9.05 5.25
C ARG A 51 -1.84 8.54 5.33
N THR A 52 -1.12 8.51 4.21
CA THR A 52 0.25 7.97 4.18
C THR A 52 1.17 8.80 5.06
N ARG A 53 1.08 10.14 4.98
CA ARG A 53 1.90 11.03 5.79
C ARG A 53 1.62 10.85 7.27
N LEU A 54 0.35 10.99 7.69
CA LEU A 54 -0.05 10.85 9.10
C LEU A 54 0.28 9.46 9.66
N SER A 55 0.17 8.40 8.84
CA SER A 55 0.52 7.06 9.27
C SER A 55 2.03 6.89 9.54
N PHE A 56 2.90 7.49 8.71
CA PHE A 56 4.35 7.52 8.97
C PHE A 56 4.69 8.34 10.21
N GLU A 57 4.05 9.50 10.35
CA GLU A 57 4.26 10.37 11.52
C GLU A 57 3.81 9.67 12.79
N ALA A 58 2.62 9.07 12.79
CA ALA A 58 2.11 8.27 13.91
C ALA A 58 3.05 7.10 14.24
N ALA A 59 3.55 6.37 13.22
CA ALA A 59 4.47 5.27 13.42
C ALA A 59 5.74 5.72 14.15
N MET A 60 6.37 6.80 13.72
CA MET A 60 7.58 7.33 14.36
C MET A 60 7.34 7.85 15.77
N LEU A 61 6.21 8.54 15.98
CA LEU A 61 5.83 9.05 17.31
C LEU A 61 5.53 7.90 18.29
N ASN A 62 4.86 6.83 17.82
CA ASN A 62 4.60 5.63 18.62
C ASN A 62 5.88 4.88 19.02
N LEU A 63 6.95 5.05 18.26
CA LEU A 63 8.28 4.52 18.58
C LEU A 63 9.11 5.46 19.49
N GLY A 64 8.56 6.61 19.90
CA GLY A 64 9.24 7.58 20.75
C GLY A 64 10.18 8.53 19.99
N GLY A 65 10.15 8.51 18.66
CA GLY A 65 10.95 9.42 17.84
C GLY A 65 10.25 10.76 17.60
N SER A 66 10.84 11.56 16.73
CA SER A 66 10.31 12.87 16.31
C SER A 66 10.12 12.93 14.80
N VAL A 67 9.30 13.88 14.34
CA VAL A 67 9.00 14.06 12.93
C VAL A 67 9.29 15.48 12.48
N LEU A 68 9.74 15.62 11.24
CA LEU A 68 9.90 16.90 10.54
C LEU A 68 9.54 16.69 9.06
N GLY A 69 9.30 17.75 8.31
CA GLY A 69 9.03 17.60 6.88
C GLY A 69 8.07 18.63 6.33
N PHE A 70 7.55 18.35 5.13
CA PHE A 70 6.62 19.21 4.42
C PHE A 70 5.52 18.38 3.74
N ALA A 71 4.36 19.01 3.47
CA ALA A 71 3.15 18.35 2.97
C ALA A 71 2.87 18.57 1.48
N SER A 72 3.59 19.50 0.85
CA SER A 72 3.47 19.82 -0.58
C SER A 72 4.78 20.41 -1.12
N ALA A 73 4.97 20.38 -2.42
CA ALA A 73 6.09 21.02 -3.09
C ALA A 73 6.12 22.55 -2.80
N ASP A 74 4.95 23.19 -2.77
CA ASP A 74 4.81 24.64 -2.55
C ASP A 74 5.29 25.08 -1.17
N SER A 75 5.24 24.20 -0.17
CA SER A 75 5.71 24.44 1.19
C SER A 75 7.19 24.09 1.39
N SER A 76 7.92 23.81 0.31
CA SER A 76 9.33 23.38 0.34
C SER A 76 10.20 24.23 -0.62
N SER A 77 11.52 24.05 -0.56
CA SER A 77 12.45 24.69 -1.48
C SER A 77 12.30 24.21 -2.94
N ALA A 78 11.54 23.13 -3.19
CA ALA A 78 11.20 22.69 -4.54
C ALA A 78 10.46 23.79 -5.34
N SER A 79 9.65 24.60 -4.67
CA SER A 79 9.00 25.77 -5.29
C SER A 79 9.98 26.81 -5.85
N LYS A 80 11.24 26.81 -5.36
CA LYS A 80 12.36 27.65 -5.83
C LYS A 80 13.25 26.96 -6.84
N GLY A 81 12.92 25.69 -7.25
CA GLY A 81 13.69 24.91 -8.21
C GLY A 81 14.77 24.02 -7.60
N GLU A 82 14.76 23.79 -6.27
CA GLU A 82 15.70 22.84 -5.64
C GLU A 82 15.50 21.44 -6.17
N SER A 83 16.60 20.78 -6.51
CA SER A 83 16.57 19.40 -7.01
C SER A 83 16.29 18.39 -5.90
N ILE A 84 15.70 17.22 -6.24
CA ILE A 84 15.51 16.10 -5.31
C ILE A 84 16.86 15.69 -4.69
N SER A 85 17.94 15.70 -5.49
CA SER A 85 19.28 15.34 -5.04
C SER A 85 19.83 16.29 -3.98
N ASP A 86 19.54 17.58 -4.07
CA ASP A 86 19.97 18.55 -3.07
C ASP A 86 19.07 18.49 -1.85
N THR A 87 17.75 18.42 -2.05
CA THR A 87 16.80 18.27 -0.94
C THR A 87 17.17 17.08 -0.06
N ILE A 88 17.41 15.88 -0.63
CA ILE A 88 17.71 14.70 0.20
C ILE A 88 19.06 14.81 0.93
N ARG A 89 20.06 15.48 0.35
CA ARG A 89 21.32 15.75 1.02
C ARG A 89 21.14 16.67 2.24
N VAL A 90 20.32 17.71 2.08
CA VAL A 90 19.97 18.61 3.19
C VAL A 90 19.18 17.87 4.27
N ILE A 91 18.15 17.11 3.90
CA ILE A 91 17.35 16.30 4.82
C ILE A 91 18.21 15.28 5.57
N SER A 92 19.21 14.69 4.90
CA SER A 92 20.17 13.77 5.53
C SER A 92 21.01 14.41 6.64
N CYS A 93 21.06 15.74 6.72
CA CYS A 93 21.71 16.45 7.83
C CYS A 93 20.79 16.64 9.06
N TYR A 94 19.47 16.46 8.89
CA TYR A 94 18.48 16.80 9.91
C TYR A 94 17.74 15.57 10.46
N ALA A 95 17.67 14.48 9.69
CA ALA A 95 16.90 13.29 10.02
C ALA A 95 17.74 12.02 9.93
N ASP A 96 17.23 10.93 10.53
CA ASP A 96 17.83 9.60 10.51
C ASP A 96 17.23 8.69 9.43
N ILE A 97 16.01 8.98 8.97
CA ILE A 97 15.28 8.25 7.95
C ILE A 97 14.31 9.19 7.22
N CYS A 98 14.02 8.94 5.95
CA CYS A 98 13.14 9.76 5.13
C CYS A 98 12.06 8.93 4.46
N ALA A 99 10.79 9.32 4.60
CA ALA A 99 9.68 8.88 3.78
C ALA A 99 9.38 9.94 2.72
N MET A 100 9.56 9.58 1.44
CA MET A 100 9.39 10.50 0.31
C MET A 100 8.21 10.08 -0.55
N ARG A 101 7.31 11.04 -0.83
CA ARG A 101 6.23 10.91 -1.81
C ARG A 101 6.37 11.97 -2.88
N HIS A 102 6.32 11.54 -4.16
CA HIS A 102 6.57 12.45 -5.28
C HIS A 102 5.65 12.13 -6.47
N PRO A 103 5.18 13.13 -7.25
CA PRO A 103 4.36 12.88 -8.44
C PRO A 103 5.13 12.25 -9.61
N LYS A 104 6.47 12.39 -9.65
CA LYS A 104 7.31 11.81 -10.70
C LYS A 104 7.80 10.42 -10.30
N GLU A 105 7.65 9.48 -11.22
CA GLU A 105 8.17 8.12 -11.10
C GLU A 105 9.70 8.11 -10.95
N GLY A 106 10.23 7.22 -10.10
CA GLY A 106 11.65 7.09 -9.82
C GLY A 106 12.26 8.18 -8.94
N ALA A 107 11.49 9.18 -8.49
CA ALA A 107 12.02 10.28 -7.67
C ALA A 107 12.64 9.78 -6.35
N ALA A 108 11.98 8.84 -5.66
CA ALA A 108 12.51 8.23 -4.45
C ALA A 108 13.80 7.43 -4.71
N LEU A 109 13.92 6.78 -5.88
CA LEU A 109 15.14 6.08 -6.29
C LEU A 109 16.29 7.06 -6.50
N VAL A 110 16.07 8.19 -7.18
CA VAL A 110 17.08 9.25 -7.33
C VAL A 110 17.51 9.78 -5.95
N ALA A 111 16.56 10.00 -5.04
CA ALA A 111 16.86 10.41 -3.66
C ALA A 111 17.73 9.37 -2.94
N SER A 112 17.39 8.08 -3.02
CA SER A 112 18.13 7.00 -2.35
C SER A 112 19.61 6.94 -2.78
N GLN A 113 19.91 7.21 -4.05
CA GLN A 113 21.27 7.22 -4.59
C GLN A 113 22.14 8.38 -4.05
N LYS A 114 21.54 9.44 -3.53
CA LYS A 114 22.21 10.65 -3.02
C LYS A 114 22.09 10.82 -1.50
N SER A 115 21.29 9.99 -0.86
CA SER A 115 21.00 10.03 0.56
C SER A 115 22.13 9.45 1.41
N ARG A 116 22.26 9.97 2.63
CA ARG A 116 23.10 9.40 3.70
C ARG A 116 22.26 8.71 4.79
N ILE A 117 20.95 8.64 4.59
CA ILE A 117 19.99 8.02 5.49
C ILE A 117 19.07 7.09 4.69
N PRO A 118 18.43 6.09 5.30
CA PRO A 118 17.42 5.28 4.62
C PRO A 118 16.31 6.13 4.00
N VAL A 119 15.91 5.79 2.79
CA VAL A 119 14.79 6.41 2.06
C VAL A 119 13.71 5.37 1.84
N ILE A 120 12.47 5.74 2.13
CA ILE A 120 11.27 4.95 1.90
C ILE A 120 10.47 5.63 0.79
N ASN A 121 10.16 4.89 -0.28
CA ASN A 121 9.20 5.31 -1.28
C ASN A 121 7.78 5.25 -0.69
N ALA A 122 7.21 6.41 -0.38
CA ALA A 122 5.84 6.56 0.12
C ALA A 122 4.81 6.77 -1.01
N GLY A 123 5.20 6.47 -2.25
CA GLY A 123 4.43 6.61 -3.49
C GLY A 123 5.11 7.52 -4.50
N ASP A 124 5.32 7.04 -5.72
CA ASP A 124 5.94 7.78 -6.82
C ASP A 124 5.07 7.73 -8.08
N GLY A 125 4.32 8.77 -8.32
CA GLY A 125 3.45 8.91 -9.49
C GLY A 125 2.44 7.77 -9.66
N GLY A 126 2.40 7.17 -10.83
CA GLY A 126 1.61 5.98 -11.16
C GLY A 126 2.33 4.64 -10.94
N HIS A 127 3.60 4.67 -10.55
CA HIS A 127 4.51 3.52 -10.60
C HIS A 127 4.37 2.59 -9.39
N GLN A 128 4.78 3.02 -8.18
CA GLN A 128 4.88 2.16 -7.00
C GLN A 128 4.25 2.79 -5.75
N HIS A 129 3.72 1.94 -4.87
CA HIS A 129 3.33 2.31 -3.51
C HIS A 129 3.70 1.18 -2.53
N PRO A 130 5.00 0.92 -2.32
CA PRO A 130 5.46 -0.28 -1.60
C PRO A 130 4.90 -0.38 -0.18
N THR A 131 4.71 0.75 0.51
CA THR A 131 4.20 0.73 1.87
C THR A 131 2.70 0.45 1.96
N GLN A 132 1.93 0.67 0.88
CA GLN A 132 0.55 0.18 0.80
C GLN A 132 0.55 -1.34 0.66
N THR A 133 1.40 -1.89 -0.18
CA THR A 133 1.54 -3.35 -0.31
C THR A 133 1.89 -4.02 1.03
N LEU A 134 2.83 -3.45 1.79
CA LEU A 134 3.14 -3.96 3.13
C LEU A 134 1.93 -3.91 4.07
N THR A 135 1.14 -2.83 3.99
CA THR A 135 -0.10 -2.69 4.76
C THR A 135 -1.12 -3.77 4.39
N ASP A 136 -1.27 -4.05 3.09
CA ASP A 136 -2.19 -5.04 2.56
C ASP A 136 -1.76 -6.45 3.00
N LEU A 137 -0.48 -6.80 2.85
CA LEU A 137 0.09 -8.09 3.30
C LEU A 137 -0.09 -8.28 4.81
N MET A 138 0.21 -7.26 5.62
CA MET A 138 0.00 -7.31 7.07
C MET A 138 -1.46 -7.61 7.41
N THR A 139 -2.40 -6.97 6.72
CA THR A 139 -3.83 -7.13 6.99
C THR A 139 -4.32 -8.52 6.57
N ILE A 140 -3.94 -8.98 5.38
CA ILE A 140 -4.29 -10.34 4.92
C ILE A 140 -3.73 -11.37 5.91
N ARG A 141 -2.46 -11.27 6.26
CA ARG A 141 -1.82 -12.22 7.18
C ARG A 141 -2.41 -12.18 8.58
N SER A 142 -2.70 -11.00 9.11
CA SER A 142 -3.32 -10.83 10.45
C SER A 142 -4.71 -11.48 10.51
N LEU A 143 -5.53 -11.32 9.47
CA LEU A 143 -6.93 -11.77 9.47
C LEU A 143 -7.14 -13.17 8.88
N LYS A 144 -6.29 -13.60 7.92
CA LYS A 144 -6.38 -14.93 7.29
C LYS A 144 -5.34 -15.93 7.81
N GLY A 145 -4.37 -15.48 8.60
CA GLY A 145 -3.29 -16.31 9.15
C GLY A 145 -2.27 -16.77 8.10
N ARG A 146 -2.41 -16.38 6.83
CA ARG A 146 -1.57 -16.84 5.73
C ARG A 146 -1.55 -15.84 4.58
N LEU A 147 -0.54 -15.94 3.70
CA LEU A 147 -0.43 -15.19 2.44
C LEU A 147 -0.46 -16.11 1.21
N GLY A 148 -0.24 -17.41 1.39
CA GLY A 148 -0.43 -18.43 0.38
C GLY A 148 -1.74 -19.20 0.56
N ASN A 149 -2.08 -20.08 -0.42
CA ASN A 149 -3.29 -20.88 -0.43
C ASN A 149 -4.57 -20.02 -0.26
N ILE A 150 -4.64 -18.90 -0.99
CA ILE A 150 -5.74 -17.93 -0.93
C ILE A 150 -6.23 -17.54 -2.33
N THR A 151 -7.52 -17.23 -2.42
CA THR A 151 -8.13 -16.64 -3.62
C THR A 151 -8.43 -15.16 -3.36
N ILE A 152 -7.86 -14.30 -4.17
CA ILE A 152 -7.97 -12.84 -4.04
C ILE A 152 -8.72 -12.26 -5.24
N GLY A 153 -9.84 -11.61 -4.98
CA GLY A 153 -10.56 -10.79 -5.95
C GLY A 153 -10.00 -9.37 -5.95
N LEU A 154 -9.57 -8.90 -7.11
CA LEU A 154 -9.15 -7.50 -7.33
C LEU A 154 -10.22 -6.83 -8.16
N CYS A 155 -10.93 -5.85 -7.59
CA CYS A 155 -12.13 -5.30 -8.19
C CYS A 155 -12.04 -3.79 -8.43
N GLY A 156 -12.38 -3.36 -9.64
CA GLY A 156 -12.48 -1.96 -10.03
C GLY A 156 -11.50 -1.53 -11.12
N ASP A 157 -10.67 -0.51 -10.83
CA ASP A 157 -9.66 -0.01 -11.78
C ASP A 157 -8.38 -0.84 -11.70
N LEU A 158 -8.29 -1.88 -12.51
CA LEU A 158 -7.10 -2.74 -12.59
C LEU A 158 -6.07 -2.21 -13.58
N LYS A 159 -6.47 -1.30 -14.47
CA LYS A 159 -5.60 -0.74 -15.51
C LYS A 159 -4.60 0.27 -14.95
N PHE A 160 -5.06 1.18 -14.12
CA PHE A 160 -4.25 2.25 -13.54
C PHE A 160 -3.96 2.05 -12.05
N GLY A 161 -4.44 0.94 -11.48
CA GLY A 161 -4.36 0.60 -10.07
C GLY A 161 -2.96 0.17 -9.62
N ARG A 162 -2.01 1.10 -9.41
CA ARG A 162 -0.66 0.78 -8.95
C ARG A 162 -0.62 -0.08 -7.67
N THR A 163 -1.59 0.09 -6.78
CA THR A 163 -1.70 -0.74 -5.55
C THR A 163 -2.02 -2.18 -5.89
N VAL A 164 -2.88 -2.40 -6.90
CA VAL A 164 -3.21 -3.73 -7.43
C VAL A 164 -1.97 -4.38 -8.04
N HIS A 165 -1.25 -3.67 -8.92
CA HIS A 165 -0.05 -4.19 -9.57
C HIS A 165 1.05 -4.55 -8.56
N SER A 166 1.27 -3.69 -7.57
CA SER A 166 2.26 -3.93 -6.51
C SER A 166 1.85 -5.11 -5.62
N LEU A 167 0.56 -5.26 -5.33
CA LEU A 167 0.05 -6.38 -4.53
C LEU A 167 0.18 -7.71 -5.27
N ILE A 168 -0.16 -7.75 -6.57
CA ILE A 168 0.05 -8.94 -7.43
C ILE A 168 1.52 -9.35 -7.38
N ASN A 169 2.45 -8.42 -7.67
CA ASN A 169 3.89 -8.71 -7.68
C ASN A 169 4.42 -9.24 -6.33
N ALA A 170 3.85 -8.81 -5.21
CA ALA A 170 4.22 -9.31 -3.91
C ALA A 170 3.66 -10.71 -3.63
N LEU A 171 2.39 -10.95 -3.96
CA LEU A 171 1.67 -12.17 -3.62
C LEU A 171 2.01 -13.37 -4.51
N ILE A 172 2.39 -13.17 -5.78
CA ILE A 172 2.86 -14.27 -6.66
C ILE A 172 4.08 -15.00 -6.12
N ARG A 173 4.75 -14.46 -5.12
CA ARG A 173 5.91 -15.04 -4.45
C ARG A 173 5.54 -16.05 -3.37
N TYR A 174 4.25 -16.15 -3.03
CA TYR A 174 3.68 -17.12 -2.10
C TYR A 174 2.99 -18.25 -2.84
N GLU A 175 2.92 -19.43 -2.24
CA GLU A 175 2.40 -20.63 -2.88
C GLU A 175 0.87 -20.59 -3.05
N ASN A 176 0.39 -21.10 -4.19
CA ASN A 176 -1.03 -21.33 -4.46
C ASN A 176 -1.91 -20.09 -4.25
N VAL A 177 -1.48 -18.93 -4.71
CA VAL A 177 -2.30 -17.74 -4.78
C VAL A 177 -3.05 -17.74 -6.12
N LYS A 178 -4.38 -17.61 -6.05
CA LYS A 178 -5.26 -17.45 -7.21
C LYS A 178 -5.80 -16.02 -7.23
N PHE A 179 -5.79 -15.39 -8.41
CA PHE A 179 -6.39 -14.07 -8.60
C PHE A 179 -7.69 -14.17 -9.40
N ILE A 180 -8.73 -13.46 -8.97
CA ILE A 180 -9.92 -13.18 -9.76
C ILE A 180 -9.91 -11.68 -10.07
N LEU A 181 -9.71 -11.34 -11.34
CA LEU A 181 -9.57 -9.97 -11.83
C LEU A 181 -10.94 -9.49 -12.28
N ILE A 182 -11.55 -8.59 -11.49
CA ILE A 182 -12.93 -8.15 -11.65
C ILE A 182 -12.93 -6.73 -12.17
N SER A 183 -13.17 -6.55 -13.48
CA SER A 183 -13.15 -5.23 -14.10
C SER A 183 -13.98 -5.19 -15.38
N PRO A 184 -14.49 -4.02 -15.79
CA PRO A 184 -15.02 -3.84 -17.13
C PRO A 184 -13.88 -3.89 -18.15
N GLU A 185 -14.21 -4.11 -19.41
CA GLU A 185 -13.23 -4.27 -20.52
C GLU A 185 -12.20 -3.13 -20.57
N GLU A 186 -12.64 -1.89 -20.33
CA GLU A 186 -11.81 -0.69 -20.43
C GLU A 186 -10.80 -0.54 -19.30
N LEU A 187 -11.04 -1.23 -18.14
CA LEU A 187 -10.22 -1.15 -16.93
C LEU A 187 -9.52 -2.47 -16.60
N LYS A 188 -9.45 -3.39 -17.57
CA LYS A 188 -8.70 -4.65 -17.42
C LYS A 188 -7.24 -4.43 -17.07
N ILE A 189 -6.70 -5.44 -16.43
CA ILE A 189 -5.28 -5.50 -16.08
C ILE A 189 -4.41 -5.32 -17.35
N PRO A 190 -3.34 -4.51 -17.33
CA PRO A 190 -2.48 -4.33 -18.48
C PRO A 190 -1.75 -5.62 -18.88
N ASP A 191 -1.44 -5.73 -20.19
CA ASP A 191 -0.77 -6.90 -20.76
C ASP A 191 0.55 -7.23 -20.06
N TYR A 192 1.34 -6.22 -19.68
CA TYR A 192 2.61 -6.44 -18.98
C TYR A 192 2.44 -7.11 -17.60
N ILE A 193 1.31 -6.89 -16.91
CA ILE A 193 1.01 -7.63 -15.66
C ILE A 193 0.44 -9.01 -16.00
N ARG A 194 -0.46 -9.08 -16.99
CA ARG A 194 -1.09 -10.34 -17.38
C ARG A 194 -0.06 -11.34 -17.93
N GLU A 195 0.79 -10.91 -18.85
CA GLU A 195 1.72 -11.77 -19.58
C GLU A 195 3.04 -11.94 -18.83
N ASP A 196 3.69 -10.82 -18.46
CA ASP A 196 5.04 -10.84 -17.90
C ASP A 196 5.07 -11.18 -16.40
N VAL A 197 3.94 -11.02 -15.69
CA VAL A 197 3.86 -11.31 -14.26
C VAL A 197 3.03 -12.56 -13.99
N LEU A 198 1.74 -12.58 -14.36
CA LEU A 198 0.87 -13.72 -14.01
C LEU A 198 1.18 -14.96 -14.86
N GLN A 199 1.16 -14.86 -16.19
CA GLN A 199 1.38 -16.00 -17.08
C GLN A 199 2.83 -16.51 -17.01
N ALA A 200 3.82 -15.62 -17.02
CA ALA A 200 5.22 -15.99 -16.96
C ALA A 200 5.59 -16.74 -15.65
N ASN A 201 4.89 -16.47 -14.56
CA ASN A 201 5.07 -17.18 -13.29
C ASN A 201 4.06 -18.33 -13.07
N HIS A 202 3.29 -18.70 -14.09
CA HIS A 202 2.30 -19.79 -14.03
C HIS A 202 1.27 -19.62 -12.90
N VAL A 203 0.90 -18.39 -12.59
CA VAL A 203 -0.06 -18.05 -11.54
C VAL A 203 -1.48 -18.31 -12.06
N GLU A 204 -2.30 -18.97 -11.26
CA GLU A 204 -3.71 -19.17 -11.59
C GLU A 204 -4.48 -17.86 -11.49
N PHE A 205 -5.14 -17.44 -12.57
CA PHE A 205 -6.01 -16.28 -12.57
C PHE A 205 -7.20 -16.44 -13.50
N GLU A 206 -8.26 -15.70 -13.20
CA GLU A 206 -9.50 -15.62 -13.99
C GLU A 206 -9.90 -14.16 -14.15
N GLU A 207 -10.40 -13.78 -15.33
CA GLU A 207 -10.95 -12.44 -15.59
C GLU A 207 -12.48 -12.55 -15.67
N VAL A 208 -13.16 -11.76 -14.86
CA VAL A 208 -14.62 -11.68 -14.83
C VAL A 208 -15.08 -10.23 -14.85
N GLU A 209 -16.28 -9.98 -15.39
CA GLU A 209 -16.83 -8.63 -15.45
C GLU A 209 -17.70 -8.33 -14.22
N ARG A 210 -18.41 -9.30 -13.68
CA ARG A 210 -19.37 -9.11 -12.60
C ARG A 210 -18.79 -9.52 -11.26
N LEU A 211 -18.92 -8.64 -10.26
CA LEU A 211 -18.46 -8.91 -8.89
C LEU A 211 -19.19 -10.12 -8.28
N GLU A 212 -20.48 -10.24 -8.55
CA GLU A 212 -21.33 -11.31 -8.01
C GLU A 212 -20.87 -12.71 -8.41
N ASP A 213 -20.28 -12.85 -9.60
CA ASP A 213 -19.80 -14.15 -10.13
C ASP A 213 -18.55 -14.66 -9.38
N ALA A 214 -17.83 -13.75 -8.72
CA ALA A 214 -16.61 -14.06 -7.98
C ALA A 214 -16.82 -14.29 -6.48
N MET A 215 -17.79 -13.59 -5.86
CA MET A 215 -17.92 -13.43 -4.40
C MET A 215 -17.81 -14.73 -3.60
N SER A 216 -18.46 -15.81 -4.05
CA SER A 216 -18.48 -17.11 -3.32
C SER A 216 -17.12 -17.82 -3.29
N GLN A 217 -16.17 -17.43 -4.14
CA GLN A 217 -14.84 -18.06 -4.25
C GLN A 217 -13.78 -17.33 -3.42
N LEU A 218 -14.00 -16.04 -3.09
CA LEU A 218 -12.98 -15.16 -2.54
C LEU A 218 -12.67 -15.44 -1.06
N ASP A 219 -11.39 -15.41 -0.71
CA ASP A 219 -10.90 -15.27 0.66
C ASP A 219 -10.64 -13.81 1.01
N VAL A 220 -10.25 -13.02 0.00
CA VAL A 220 -10.00 -11.58 0.11
C VAL A 220 -10.64 -10.88 -1.08
N LEU A 221 -11.42 -9.84 -0.84
CA LEU A 221 -11.88 -8.90 -1.85
C LEU A 221 -11.14 -7.56 -1.67
N TYR A 222 -10.34 -7.18 -2.66
CA TYR A 222 -9.65 -5.90 -2.69
C TYR A 222 -10.37 -4.96 -3.65
N MET A 223 -11.11 -4.01 -3.07
CA MET A 223 -11.85 -3.01 -3.83
C MET A 223 -10.97 -1.80 -4.16
N THR A 224 -11.11 -1.25 -5.36
CA THR A 224 -10.46 -0.01 -5.76
C THR A 224 -11.48 0.95 -6.35
N ARG A 225 -11.24 2.25 -6.18
CA ARG A 225 -12.07 3.27 -6.85
C ARG A 225 -11.63 3.44 -8.29
N VAL A 226 -12.57 3.83 -9.13
CA VAL A 226 -12.27 4.33 -10.49
C VAL A 226 -11.66 5.73 -10.37
N GLN A 227 -10.43 5.91 -10.85
CA GLN A 227 -9.63 7.13 -10.65
C GLN A 227 -9.96 8.18 -11.72
N ARG A 228 -10.79 9.18 -11.42
CA ARG A 228 -11.19 10.26 -12.36
C ARG A 228 -9.97 10.93 -13.01
N GLU A 229 -8.92 11.14 -12.23
CA GLU A 229 -7.69 11.79 -12.65
C GLU A 229 -6.90 11.04 -13.74
N ARG A 230 -7.30 9.83 -14.09
CA ARG A 230 -6.68 8.99 -15.13
C ARG A 230 -7.45 8.95 -16.45
N PHE A 231 -8.66 9.53 -16.50
CA PHE A 231 -9.47 9.54 -17.69
C PHE A 231 -9.24 10.81 -18.51
N PHE A 232 -9.02 10.66 -19.81
CA PHE A 232 -8.98 11.78 -20.76
C PHE A 232 -10.37 12.30 -21.11
N ASN A 233 -11.39 11.43 -21.05
CA ASN A 233 -12.78 11.73 -21.35
C ASN A 233 -13.63 11.59 -20.08
N GLU A 234 -14.34 12.66 -19.72
CA GLU A 234 -15.23 12.67 -18.55
C GLU A 234 -16.45 11.74 -18.72
N GLU A 235 -16.92 11.52 -19.96
CA GLU A 235 -18.04 10.62 -20.24
C GLU A 235 -17.70 9.17 -19.88
N ASP A 236 -16.49 8.71 -20.18
CA ASP A 236 -16.03 7.38 -19.82
C ASP A 236 -15.93 7.21 -18.30
N TYR A 237 -15.43 8.22 -17.60
CA TYR A 237 -15.42 8.21 -16.14
C TYR A 237 -16.82 8.13 -15.55
N ILE A 238 -17.77 8.95 -16.04
CA ILE A 238 -19.15 8.97 -15.54
C ILE A 238 -19.82 7.60 -15.76
N ARG A 239 -19.55 6.93 -16.88
CA ARG A 239 -20.08 5.60 -17.19
C ARG A 239 -19.54 4.52 -16.28
N LEU A 240 -18.25 4.60 -15.90
CA LEU A 240 -17.52 3.54 -15.18
C LEU A 240 -17.43 3.74 -13.67
N LYS A 241 -17.57 4.98 -13.16
CA LYS A 241 -17.37 5.31 -11.74
C LYS A 241 -18.27 4.52 -10.78
N ASP A 242 -19.48 4.16 -11.22
CA ASP A 242 -20.47 3.47 -10.41
C ASP A 242 -20.66 2.00 -10.87
N PHE A 243 -19.74 1.47 -11.67
CA PHE A 243 -19.86 0.13 -12.23
C PHE A 243 -19.81 -0.94 -11.13
N TYR A 244 -18.97 -0.76 -10.14
CA TYR A 244 -18.89 -1.64 -8.98
C TYR A 244 -19.24 -0.89 -7.70
N ILE A 245 -20.34 -1.29 -7.09
CA ILE A 245 -20.71 -0.87 -5.74
C ILE A 245 -20.90 -2.13 -4.90
N LEU A 246 -20.05 -2.30 -3.89
CA LEU A 246 -20.21 -3.36 -2.90
C LEU A 246 -21.29 -2.96 -1.94
N THR A 247 -22.39 -3.71 -1.92
CA THR A 247 -23.54 -3.51 -1.05
C THR A 247 -23.66 -4.64 -0.04
N LYS A 248 -24.54 -4.49 0.94
CA LYS A 248 -24.83 -5.52 1.94
C LYS A 248 -25.37 -6.80 1.29
N GLU A 249 -26.23 -6.68 0.29
CA GLU A 249 -26.79 -7.84 -0.44
C GLU A 249 -25.69 -8.61 -1.18
N LYS A 250 -24.69 -7.93 -1.75
CA LYS A 250 -23.55 -8.60 -2.38
C LYS A 250 -22.69 -9.32 -1.36
N MET A 251 -22.55 -8.77 -0.15
CA MET A 251 -21.82 -9.42 0.93
C MET A 251 -22.47 -10.75 1.37
N GLU A 252 -23.78 -10.94 1.17
CA GLU A 252 -24.47 -12.21 1.43
C GLU A 252 -24.00 -13.35 0.50
N LEU A 253 -23.43 -13.05 -0.66
CA LEU A 253 -22.89 -14.03 -1.60
C LEU A 253 -21.49 -14.50 -1.23
N ALA A 254 -20.82 -13.82 -0.31
CA ALA A 254 -19.44 -14.08 0.07
C ALA A 254 -19.33 -15.16 1.15
N LYS A 255 -18.15 -15.77 1.27
CA LYS A 255 -17.82 -16.64 2.39
C LYS A 255 -17.90 -15.88 3.71
N ASP A 256 -18.25 -16.57 4.79
CA ASP A 256 -18.35 -15.99 6.13
C ASP A 256 -17.01 -15.41 6.63
N ASP A 257 -15.90 -16.00 6.18
CA ASP A 257 -14.55 -15.61 6.58
C ASP A 257 -13.83 -14.74 5.52
N MET A 258 -14.49 -14.36 4.42
CA MET A 258 -13.91 -13.40 3.45
C MET A 258 -13.60 -12.07 4.14
N ILE A 259 -12.54 -11.40 3.73
CA ILE A 259 -12.25 -10.03 4.17
C ILE A 259 -12.29 -9.04 3.02
N VAL A 260 -12.78 -7.83 3.31
CA VAL A 260 -12.83 -6.73 2.33
C VAL A 260 -11.74 -5.71 2.65
N LEU A 261 -10.86 -5.46 1.69
CA LEU A 261 -9.79 -4.46 1.75
C LEU A 261 -10.06 -3.31 0.78
N HIS A 262 -9.53 -2.14 1.10
CA HIS A 262 -9.56 -0.95 0.26
C HIS A 262 -8.42 0.00 0.62
N PRO A 263 -7.62 0.50 -0.33
CA PRO A 263 -6.49 1.41 -0.04
C PRO A 263 -6.94 2.80 0.42
N LEU A 264 -8.24 3.12 0.30
CA LEU A 264 -8.83 4.43 0.62
C LEU A 264 -8.16 5.62 -0.16
N PRO A 265 -8.87 6.72 -0.42
CA PRO A 265 -10.25 6.97 -0.01
C PRO A 265 -11.24 6.19 -0.86
N ARG A 266 -12.31 5.73 -0.26
CA ARG A 266 -13.50 5.33 -1.03
C ARG A 266 -14.38 6.54 -1.32
N VAL A 267 -15.18 6.45 -2.37
CA VAL A 267 -16.21 7.43 -2.73
C VAL A 267 -17.58 6.76 -2.58
N ASN A 268 -17.94 5.89 -3.54
CA ASN A 268 -19.22 5.18 -3.56
C ASN A 268 -19.08 3.68 -3.89
N GLU A 269 -17.87 3.21 -4.18
CA GLU A 269 -17.60 1.81 -4.54
C GLU A 269 -17.80 0.81 -3.40
N ILE A 270 -17.93 1.28 -2.16
CA ILE A 270 -18.40 0.49 -1.02
C ILE A 270 -19.49 1.29 -0.32
N SER A 271 -20.69 0.72 -0.23
CA SER A 271 -21.81 1.29 0.50
C SER A 271 -21.50 1.42 2.00
N VAL A 272 -21.96 2.51 2.62
CA VAL A 272 -21.71 2.79 4.05
C VAL A 272 -22.25 1.68 4.97
N GLU A 273 -23.32 1.03 4.60
CA GLU A 273 -23.91 -0.09 5.36
C GLU A 273 -23.02 -1.33 5.44
N VAL A 274 -21.99 -1.45 4.56
CA VAL A 274 -20.99 -2.51 4.64
C VAL A 274 -20.00 -2.26 5.80
N ASP A 275 -19.89 -1.04 6.33
CA ASP A 275 -18.95 -0.71 7.43
C ASP A 275 -19.25 -1.50 8.72
N ASP A 276 -20.52 -1.88 8.93
CA ASP A 276 -20.93 -2.66 10.10
C ASP A 276 -20.76 -4.18 9.90
N ASP A 277 -20.37 -4.64 8.70
CA ASP A 277 -20.09 -6.04 8.45
C ASP A 277 -18.71 -6.40 9.05
N PRO A 278 -18.62 -7.49 9.87
CA PRO A 278 -17.35 -7.88 10.50
C PRO A 278 -16.25 -8.25 9.50
N ARG A 279 -16.58 -8.50 8.24
CA ARG A 279 -15.66 -8.76 7.15
C ARG A 279 -15.08 -7.49 6.52
N ALA A 280 -15.62 -6.30 6.84
CA ALA A 280 -15.14 -5.00 6.37
C ALA A 280 -13.83 -4.63 7.08
N ALA A 281 -12.70 -4.98 6.49
CA ALA A 281 -11.38 -4.87 7.11
C ALA A 281 -10.60 -3.60 6.72
N TYR A 282 -11.13 -2.72 5.88
CA TYR A 282 -10.39 -1.56 5.34
C TYR A 282 -10.02 -0.51 6.39
N PHE A 283 -10.72 -0.41 7.52
CA PHE A 283 -10.28 0.45 8.64
C PHE A 283 -9.24 -0.25 9.53
N THR A 284 -9.36 -1.56 9.74
CA THR A 284 -8.29 -2.37 10.35
C THR A 284 -7.01 -2.30 9.51
N GLN A 285 -7.12 -2.32 8.18
CA GLN A 285 -6.02 -2.11 7.24
C GLN A 285 -5.31 -0.76 7.48
N VAL A 286 -6.04 0.33 7.76
CA VAL A 286 -5.42 1.62 8.11
C VAL A 286 -4.59 1.51 9.39
N GLN A 287 -5.09 0.83 10.42
CA GLN A 287 -4.37 0.62 11.68
C GLN A 287 -3.12 -0.26 11.47
N ASN A 288 -3.24 -1.35 10.73
CA ASN A 288 -2.13 -2.23 10.36
C ASN A 288 -1.04 -1.49 9.57
N GLY A 289 -1.44 -0.47 8.80
CA GLY A 289 -0.51 0.44 8.14
C GLY A 289 0.43 1.18 9.11
N VAL A 290 -0.02 1.50 10.33
CA VAL A 290 0.85 2.10 11.35
C VAL A 290 1.85 1.08 11.85
N TYR A 291 1.39 -0.12 12.22
CA TYR A 291 2.26 -1.16 12.77
C TYR A 291 3.34 -1.62 11.78
N VAL A 292 2.98 -1.83 10.52
CA VAL A 292 3.97 -2.24 9.51
C VAL A 292 4.97 -1.12 9.20
N ARG A 293 4.57 0.15 9.28
CA ARG A 293 5.48 1.29 9.14
C ARG A 293 6.41 1.43 10.35
N MET A 294 5.93 1.12 11.57
CA MET A 294 6.80 1.02 12.75
C MET A 294 7.86 -0.05 12.54
N ALA A 295 7.46 -1.27 12.15
CA ALA A 295 8.39 -2.35 11.86
C ALA A 295 9.40 -1.98 10.75
N LEU A 296 8.94 -1.35 9.67
CA LEU A 296 9.79 -0.89 8.58
C LEU A 296 10.83 0.14 9.03
N ILE A 297 10.43 1.11 9.87
CA ILE A 297 11.35 2.11 10.42
C ILE A 297 12.44 1.44 11.26
N LEU A 298 12.06 0.52 12.15
CA LEU A 298 13.02 -0.22 12.98
C LEU A 298 13.98 -1.03 12.12
N THR A 299 13.46 -1.78 11.14
CA THR A 299 14.26 -2.61 10.23
C THR A 299 15.27 -1.78 9.44
N LEU A 300 14.84 -0.65 8.87
CA LEU A 300 15.73 0.19 8.06
C LEU A 300 16.76 0.97 8.89
N LEU A 301 16.44 1.28 10.15
CA LEU A 301 17.38 1.89 11.11
C LEU A 301 18.30 0.85 11.77
N GLY A 302 18.04 -0.46 11.59
CA GLY A 302 18.79 -1.53 12.25
C GLY A 302 18.61 -1.52 13.78
N ILE A 303 17.40 -1.17 14.26
CA ILE A 303 17.07 -1.13 15.68
C ILE A 303 16.39 -2.44 16.08
N GLU A 304 17.03 -3.18 16.97
CA GLU A 304 16.48 -4.36 17.62
C GLU A 304 15.95 -3.97 19.01
N VAL A 305 14.82 -4.54 19.39
CA VAL A 305 14.18 -4.33 20.70
C VAL A 305 14.08 -5.68 21.40
N GLU A 306 14.80 -5.81 22.50
CA GLU A 306 14.83 -7.01 23.34
C GLU A 306 13.52 -7.24 24.12
#